data_a8a82afdb3a41eb84a2de3dfc437ecff
#
_entry.id   a8a82afdb3a41eb84a2de3dfc437ecff
#
_cell.length_a   1.000
_cell.length_b   1.000
_cell.length_c   1.000
_cell.angle_alpha   90.00
_cell.angle_beta   90.00
_cell.angle_gamma   90.00
#
_symmetry.space_group_name_H-M   'P 1'
#
loop_
_entity.id
_entity.type
_entity.pdbx_description
1 polymer ?
#
loop_
_entity_poly.entity_id
_entity_poly.type
_entity_poly.pdbx_seq_one_letter_code
_entity_poly.pdbx_strand_id
1 'polypeptide(L)'
;MSSVFHEHTQFVNVTEIDDLIQDILNTPIHYNVLSLFSGAGGMDYGFKGGFQLFNQEYSQNPINLRYANDIFLQATQIYKDNFDIDHDVDTTNINEIDLEEIDQKYGFIPNTRNENQNNPNGIDIILGGFPCQTFSIAGKRAGLNDERGQLYLQMSRFIQHYQPKVFVAENVDGIRNTRNNNLENVNATALEIIMNHFNEIGYNVQYNVLDAADYGVPQSRRRVIIVGVRSDLGRNIDISYPSPTHATTPRTAFDGLEDIWNLFNTNQIPNHNWNN
;
A
#
# COMPACT_ATOMS: atom_id res chain seq x y z
N MET A 1 -0.19 -65.00 28.56
CA MET A 1 -0.90 -64.18 27.58
C MET A 1 -0.14 -62.87 27.44
N SER A 2 0.71 -62.79 26.43
CA SER A 2 1.54 -61.62 26.16
C SER A 2 0.92 -60.95 24.91
N SER A 3 0.36 -59.74 25.09
CA SER A 3 -0.17 -58.89 24.01
C SER A 3 1.02 -58.09 23.43
N VAL A 4 1.35 -58.43 22.21
CA VAL A 4 2.36 -57.70 21.41
C VAL A 4 1.68 -56.43 20.87
N PHE A 5 2.11 -55.27 21.33
CA PHE A 5 1.80 -54.00 20.68
C PHE A 5 2.70 -53.88 19.43
N HIS A 6 2.09 -53.93 18.24
CA HIS A 6 2.74 -53.53 17.00
C HIS A 6 2.59 -52.00 16.89
N GLU A 7 3.64 -51.29 17.22
CA GLU A 7 3.81 -49.91 16.81
C GLU A 7 4.09 -49.88 15.29
N HIS A 8 3.12 -49.37 14.53
CA HIS A 8 3.38 -48.96 13.15
C HIS A 8 4.16 -47.64 13.16
N THR A 9 5.46 -47.71 13.25
CA THR A 9 6.35 -46.63 12.89
C THR A 9 6.31 -46.51 11.36
N GLN A 10 5.51 -45.59 10.81
CA GLN A 10 5.66 -45.16 9.43
C GLN A 10 7.01 -44.45 9.31
N PHE A 11 7.97 -45.10 8.67
CA PHE A 11 9.20 -44.44 8.26
C PHE A 11 8.86 -43.46 7.14
N VAL A 12 8.94 -42.16 7.42
CA VAL A 12 8.85 -41.11 6.38
C VAL A 12 10.07 -41.26 5.48
N ASN A 13 9.82 -41.37 4.19
CA ASN A 13 10.88 -41.58 3.21
C ASN A 13 11.75 -40.31 3.13
N VAL A 14 13.05 -40.43 3.26
CA VAL A 14 14.00 -39.30 3.26
C VAL A 14 13.86 -38.45 1.96
N THR A 15 13.61 -39.11 0.83
CA THR A 15 13.35 -38.43 -0.45
C THR A 15 12.09 -37.54 -0.40
N GLU A 16 11.03 -37.96 0.27
CA GLU A 16 9.82 -37.13 0.41
C GLU A 16 10.05 -35.89 1.28
N ILE A 17 10.96 -36.01 2.27
CA ILE A 17 11.36 -34.85 3.09
C ILE A 17 12.23 -33.89 2.27
N ASP A 18 13.18 -34.41 1.48
CA ASP A 18 14.03 -33.57 0.63
C ASP A 18 13.21 -32.86 -0.45
N ASP A 19 12.26 -33.54 -1.08
CA ASP A 19 11.33 -32.94 -2.05
C ASP A 19 10.45 -31.85 -1.40
N LEU A 20 9.93 -32.08 -0.20
CA LEU A 20 9.16 -31.11 0.57
C LEU A 20 10.01 -29.89 0.97
N ILE A 21 11.26 -30.11 1.38
CA ILE A 21 12.19 -29.03 1.69
C ILE A 21 12.50 -28.20 0.43
N GLN A 22 12.71 -28.85 -0.72
CA GLN A 22 12.93 -28.15 -1.98
C GLN A 22 11.70 -27.37 -2.43
N ASP A 23 10.51 -27.90 -2.27
CA ASP A 23 9.25 -27.20 -2.53
C ASP A 23 9.08 -25.97 -1.61
N ILE A 24 9.38 -26.10 -0.32
CA ILE A 24 9.33 -24.98 0.64
C ILE A 24 10.37 -23.92 0.28
N LEU A 25 11.59 -24.31 -0.10
CA LEU A 25 12.66 -23.38 -0.46
C LEU A 25 12.44 -22.70 -1.82
N ASN A 26 11.72 -23.35 -2.74
CA ASN A 26 11.44 -22.88 -4.08
C ASN A 26 10.07 -22.16 -4.19
N THR A 27 9.21 -22.26 -3.18
CA THR A 27 7.93 -21.51 -3.18
C THR A 27 8.24 -20.05 -2.89
N PRO A 28 8.04 -19.14 -3.84
CA PRO A 28 8.30 -17.74 -3.60
C PRO A 28 7.35 -17.24 -2.51
N ILE A 29 7.93 -16.63 -1.47
CA ILE A 29 7.14 -15.99 -0.42
C ILE A 29 6.40 -14.81 -1.08
N HIS A 30 5.08 -14.88 -1.16
CA HIS A 30 4.25 -13.77 -1.60
C HIS A 30 3.58 -13.10 -0.39
N TYR A 31 3.61 -11.79 -0.38
CA TYR A 31 2.94 -10.99 0.64
C TYR A 31 1.55 -10.59 0.17
N ASN A 32 0.53 -10.90 0.94
CA ASN A 32 -0.85 -10.50 0.66
C ASN A 32 -1.05 -9.03 0.97
N VAL A 33 -1.51 -8.28 -0.02
CA VAL A 33 -1.70 -6.83 0.04
C VAL A 33 -3.18 -6.50 -0.07
N LEU A 34 -3.62 -5.57 0.79
CA LEU A 34 -4.92 -4.94 0.74
C LEU A 34 -4.72 -3.45 0.47
N SER A 35 -5.42 -2.90 -0.53
CA SER A 35 -5.32 -1.50 -0.93
C SER A 35 -6.62 -0.75 -0.64
N LEU A 36 -6.52 0.35 0.10
CA LEU A 36 -7.62 1.24 0.45
C LEU A 36 -7.43 2.59 -0.21
N PHE A 37 -8.54 3.21 -0.64
CA PHE A 37 -8.48 4.47 -1.38
C PHE A 37 -7.55 4.33 -2.61
N SER A 38 -7.66 3.19 -3.29
CA SER A 38 -6.72 2.75 -4.31
C SER A 38 -6.69 3.65 -5.56
N GLY A 39 -7.77 4.40 -5.79
CA GLY A 39 -7.91 5.23 -6.97
C GLY A 39 -7.72 4.42 -8.25
N ALA A 40 -6.90 4.94 -9.16
CA ALA A 40 -6.49 4.25 -10.39
C ALA A 40 -5.32 3.27 -10.20
N GLY A 41 -4.88 3.02 -8.95
CA GLY A 41 -3.84 2.04 -8.65
C GLY A 41 -2.41 2.53 -8.77
N GLY A 42 -2.17 3.85 -8.81
CA GLY A 42 -0.81 4.37 -9.01
C GLY A 42 0.18 3.95 -7.92
N MET A 43 -0.23 3.93 -6.65
CA MET A 43 0.61 3.46 -5.54
C MET A 43 0.82 1.95 -5.63
N ASP A 44 -0.24 1.21 -5.92
CA ASP A 44 -0.22 -0.26 -6.02
C ASP A 44 0.67 -0.72 -7.18
N TYR A 45 0.63 0.00 -8.31
CA TYR A 45 1.48 -0.25 -9.46
C TYR A 45 2.96 -0.06 -9.12
N GLY A 46 3.29 1.05 -8.45
CA GLY A 46 4.64 1.29 -7.95
C GLY A 46 5.09 0.25 -6.93
N PHE A 47 4.19 -0.21 -6.07
CA PHE A 47 4.46 -1.22 -5.05
C PHE A 47 4.62 -2.63 -5.66
N LYS A 48 3.83 -2.96 -6.68
CA LYS A 48 3.94 -4.22 -7.42
C LYS A 48 5.26 -4.32 -8.18
N GLY A 49 5.72 -3.22 -8.76
CA GLY A 49 6.88 -3.26 -9.68
C GLY A 49 6.56 -3.99 -10.98
N GLY A 50 7.59 -4.52 -11.65
CA GLY A 50 7.44 -5.23 -12.92
C GLY A 50 7.20 -4.29 -14.10
N PHE A 51 7.73 -3.07 -14.04
CA PHE A 51 7.57 -2.08 -15.11
C PHE A 51 8.90 -1.39 -15.44
N GLN A 52 8.92 -0.73 -16.58
CA GLN A 52 10.00 0.14 -17.00
C GLN A 52 9.53 1.60 -16.96
N LEU A 53 10.33 2.47 -16.37
CA LEU A 53 10.15 3.91 -16.44
C LEU A 53 11.38 4.54 -17.08
N PHE A 54 11.23 5.14 -18.25
CA PHE A 54 12.34 5.55 -19.12
C PHE A 54 13.29 4.37 -19.40
N ASN A 55 14.57 4.49 -19.05
CA ASN A 55 15.58 3.45 -19.21
C ASN A 55 15.85 2.64 -17.94
N GLN A 56 15.00 2.79 -16.91
CA GLN A 56 15.12 2.11 -15.64
C GLN A 56 14.09 1.00 -15.54
N GLU A 57 14.55 -0.24 -15.37
CA GLU A 57 13.70 -1.38 -15.01
C GLU A 57 13.46 -1.43 -13.50
N TYR A 58 12.23 -1.71 -13.12
CA TYR A 58 11.81 -1.98 -11.74
C TYR A 58 11.33 -3.42 -11.65
N SER A 59 12.08 -4.24 -10.91
CA SER A 59 11.74 -5.65 -10.73
C SER A 59 10.37 -5.81 -10.10
N GLN A 60 9.68 -6.90 -10.43
CA GLN A 60 8.43 -7.25 -9.78
C GLN A 60 8.68 -7.68 -8.34
N ASN A 61 7.92 -7.13 -7.41
CA ASN A 61 7.91 -7.54 -6.02
C ASN A 61 7.02 -8.77 -5.81
N PRO A 62 7.35 -9.65 -4.86
CA PRO A 62 6.58 -10.85 -4.59
C PRO A 62 5.33 -10.52 -3.76
N ILE A 63 4.37 -9.85 -4.38
CA ILE A 63 3.11 -9.47 -3.73
C ILE A 63 1.90 -10.02 -4.46
N ASN A 64 0.85 -10.25 -3.69
CA ASN A 64 -0.48 -10.65 -4.11
C ASN A 64 -1.47 -9.54 -3.73
N LEU A 65 -2.00 -8.82 -4.69
CA LEU A 65 -3.10 -7.86 -4.44
C LEU A 65 -4.39 -8.67 -4.23
N ARG A 66 -4.83 -8.77 -2.97
CA ARG A 66 -5.97 -9.60 -2.56
C ARG A 66 -7.29 -8.83 -2.49
N TYR A 67 -7.22 -7.51 -2.32
CA TYR A 67 -8.39 -6.64 -2.22
C TYR A 67 -8.00 -5.20 -2.54
N ALA A 68 -8.88 -4.49 -3.23
CA ALA A 68 -8.78 -3.05 -3.46
C ALA A 68 -10.15 -2.39 -3.26
N ASN A 69 -10.16 -1.20 -2.67
CA ASN A 69 -11.37 -0.40 -2.48
C ASN A 69 -11.15 1.06 -2.88
N ASP A 70 -12.07 1.60 -3.65
CA ASP A 70 -12.23 3.02 -3.89
C ASP A 70 -13.65 3.35 -4.33
N ILE A 71 -14.25 4.38 -3.77
CA ILE A 71 -15.63 4.79 -4.10
C ILE A 71 -15.76 5.43 -5.49
N PHE A 72 -14.65 5.83 -6.11
CA PHE A 72 -14.65 6.58 -7.36
C PHE A 72 -14.65 5.66 -8.58
N LEU A 73 -15.82 5.36 -9.12
CA LEU A 73 -16.04 4.37 -10.18
C LEU A 73 -15.15 4.55 -11.42
N GLN A 74 -14.87 5.79 -11.83
CA GLN A 74 -14.00 6.03 -12.99
C GLN A 74 -12.56 5.61 -12.73
N ALA A 75 -12.07 5.81 -11.52
CA ALA A 75 -10.73 5.39 -11.13
C ALA A 75 -10.65 3.87 -10.98
N THR A 76 -11.68 3.22 -10.42
CA THR A 76 -11.70 1.76 -10.28
C THR A 76 -11.76 1.04 -11.63
N GLN A 77 -12.36 1.65 -12.66
CA GLN A 77 -12.29 1.11 -14.01
C GLN A 77 -10.86 1.11 -14.55
N ILE A 78 -10.13 2.22 -14.39
CA ILE A 78 -8.72 2.30 -14.79
C ILE A 78 -7.88 1.28 -14.00
N TYR A 79 -8.18 1.09 -12.71
CA TYR A 79 -7.53 0.08 -11.89
C TYR A 79 -7.69 -1.32 -12.51
N LYS A 80 -8.94 -1.72 -12.82
CA LYS A 80 -9.25 -3.01 -13.44
C LYS A 80 -8.55 -3.22 -14.77
N ASP A 81 -8.41 -2.18 -15.58
CA ASP A 81 -7.76 -2.25 -16.89
C ASP A 81 -6.23 -2.45 -16.77
N ASN A 82 -5.63 -2.13 -15.61
CA ASN A 82 -4.17 -2.17 -15.40
C ASN A 82 -3.70 -3.26 -14.43
N PHE A 83 -4.62 -3.86 -13.67
CA PHE A 83 -4.27 -4.91 -12.72
C PHE A 83 -5.02 -6.19 -13.06
N ASP A 84 -4.25 -7.27 -13.19
CA ASP A 84 -4.79 -8.62 -13.27
C ASP A 84 -5.14 -9.06 -11.84
N ILE A 85 -6.37 -8.77 -11.43
CA ILE A 85 -6.92 -9.17 -10.14
C ILE A 85 -8.09 -10.12 -10.37
N ASP A 86 -8.11 -11.23 -9.64
CA ASP A 86 -9.14 -12.27 -9.78
C ASP A 86 -10.54 -11.80 -9.33
N HIS A 87 -10.65 -10.59 -8.81
CA HIS A 87 -11.89 -10.04 -8.26
C HIS A 87 -12.06 -8.56 -8.61
N ASP A 88 -13.29 -8.08 -8.55
CA ASP A 88 -13.61 -6.67 -8.77
C ASP A 88 -13.09 -5.77 -7.63
N VAL A 89 -12.68 -4.55 -8.00
CA VAL A 89 -12.43 -3.49 -7.01
C VAL A 89 -13.74 -3.17 -6.30
N ASP A 90 -13.72 -3.19 -4.98
CA ASP A 90 -14.88 -2.85 -4.17
C ASP A 90 -15.14 -1.34 -4.22
N THR A 91 -16.34 -0.97 -4.64
CA THR A 91 -16.75 0.45 -4.77
C THR A 91 -17.68 0.91 -3.65
N THR A 92 -17.84 0.08 -2.62
CA THR A 92 -18.60 0.41 -1.42
C THR A 92 -17.92 1.56 -0.67
N ASN A 93 -18.71 2.47 -0.12
CA ASN A 93 -18.17 3.49 0.78
C ASN A 93 -17.47 2.81 1.95
N ILE A 94 -16.22 3.17 2.20
CA ILE A 94 -15.38 2.53 3.22
C ILE A 94 -16.02 2.57 4.63
N ASN A 95 -16.87 3.54 4.91
CA ASN A 95 -17.60 3.62 6.18
C ASN A 95 -18.69 2.55 6.31
N GLU A 96 -19.15 1.98 5.20
CA GLU A 96 -20.25 1.02 5.12
C GLU A 96 -19.75 -0.42 4.97
N ILE A 97 -18.46 -0.60 4.75
CA ILE A 97 -17.85 -1.93 4.56
C ILE A 97 -17.93 -2.72 5.86
N ASP A 98 -18.51 -3.91 5.77
CA ASP A 98 -18.45 -4.94 6.82
C ASP A 98 -17.22 -5.83 6.60
N LEU A 99 -16.31 -5.84 7.58
CA LEU A 99 -15.07 -6.61 7.48
C LEU A 99 -15.29 -8.11 7.57
N GLU A 100 -16.31 -8.55 8.29
CA GLU A 100 -16.65 -9.97 8.39
C GLU A 100 -17.22 -10.50 7.07
N GLU A 101 -18.00 -9.68 6.34
CA GLU A 101 -18.46 -10.02 4.99
C GLU A 101 -17.29 -10.14 4.01
N ILE A 102 -16.30 -9.25 4.10
CA ILE A 102 -15.06 -9.33 3.31
C ILE A 102 -14.31 -10.63 3.63
N ASP A 103 -14.12 -10.93 4.91
CA ASP A 103 -13.43 -12.15 5.35
C ASP A 103 -14.10 -13.41 4.78
N GLN A 104 -15.42 -13.48 4.85
CA GLN A 104 -16.18 -14.59 4.29
C GLN A 104 -16.06 -14.67 2.76
N LYS A 105 -16.15 -13.54 2.08
CA LYS A 105 -16.13 -13.47 0.61
C LYS A 105 -14.76 -13.83 0.02
N TYR A 106 -13.67 -13.36 0.64
CA TYR A 106 -12.31 -13.52 0.12
C TYR A 106 -11.47 -14.56 0.88
N GLY A 107 -12.03 -15.16 1.92
CA GLY A 107 -11.35 -16.16 2.74
C GLY A 107 -10.22 -15.58 3.57
N PHE A 108 -10.31 -14.32 4.00
CA PHE A 108 -9.30 -13.71 4.83
C PHE A 108 -9.39 -14.21 6.28
N ILE A 109 -8.23 -14.32 6.91
CA ILE A 109 -8.11 -14.68 8.33
C ILE A 109 -7.22 -13.63 8.97
N PRO A 110 -7.73 -12.84 9.93
CA PRO A 110 -6.91 -11.85 10.61
C PRO A 110 -5.65 -12.46 11.24
N ASN A 111 -4.53 -11.73 11.18
CA ASN A 111 -3.29 -12.17 11.79
C ASN A 111 -3.37 -12.02 13.32
N THR A 112 -2.67 -12.89 14.03
CA THR A 112 -2.53 -12.84 15.48
C THR A 112 -1.18 -12.22 15.85
N ARG A 113 -1.16 -11.36 16.88
CA ARG A 113 0.09 -10.81 17.41
C ARG A 113 0.88 -11.90 18.17
N ASN A 114 2.20 -11.76 18.15
CA ASN A 114 3.14 -12.68 18.81
C ASN A 114 3.14 -14.11 18.27
N GLU A 115 2.47 -14.36 17.17
CA GLU A 115 2.56 -15.63 16.45
C GLU A 115 3.41 -15.44 15.19
N ASN A 116 4.58 -16.10 15.15
CA ASN A 116 5.43 -16.17 13.95
C ASN A 116 4.86 -17.12 12.90
N GLN A 117 3.54 -17.32 12.89
CA GLN A 117 2.92 -18.22 11.94
C GLN A 117 2.79 -17.52 10.58
N ASN A 118 3.21 -18.22 9.55
CA ASN A 118 2.89 -17.85 8.19
C ASN A 118 1.38 -18.09 8.00
N ASN A 119 0.58 -17.03 8.00
CA ASN A 119 -0.86 -17.10 7.75
C ASN A 119 -1.10 -16.87 6.25
N PRO A 120 -1.29 -17.93 5.45
CA PRO A 120 -1.41 -17.79 3.99
C PRO A 120 -2.66 -17.01 3.58
N ASN A 121 -3.65 -16.92 4.45
CA ASN A 121 -4.88 -16.17 4.25
C ASN A 121 -4.91 -14.82 5.00
N GLY A 122 -3.82 -14.49 5.69
CA GLY A 122 -3.67 -13.20 6.36
C GLY A 122 -3.31 -12.09 5.39
N ILE A 123 -3.58 -10.86 5.79
CA ILE A 123 -3.12 -9.66 5.09
C ILE A 123 -1.79 -9.24 5.70
N ASP A 124 -0.73 -9.24 4.90
CA ASP A 124 0.62 -8.87 5.35
C ASP A 124 0.84 -7.36 5.30
N ILE A 125 0.27 -6.71 4.28
CA ILE A 125 0.50 -5.30 4.01
C ILE A 125 -0.82 -4.60 3.71
N ILE A 126 -1.03 -3.42 4.30
CA ILE A 126 -2.12 -2.51 3.92
C ILE A 126 -1.52 -1.26 3.30
N LEU A 127 -1.94 -0.95 2.07
CA LEU A 127 -1.66 0.31 1.38
C LEU A 127 -2.87 1.24 1.50
N GLY A 128 -2.64 2.56 1.61
CA GLY A 128 -3.76 3.48 1.62
C GLY A 128 -3.36 4.94 1.44
N GLY A 129 -4.00 5.61 0.48
CA GLY A 129 -3.89 7.05 0.27
C GLY A 129 -5.18 7.75 0.74
N PHE A 130 -5.43 7.82 2.05
CA PHE A 130 -6.69 8.38 2.53
C PHE A 130 -6.85 9.85 2.14
N PRO A 131 -8.08 10.28 1.71
CA PRO A 131 -8.32 11.63 1.19
C PRO A 131 -7.94 12.73 2.17
N CYS A 132 -7.31 13.76 1.63
CA CYS A 132 -6.79 14.89 2.37
C CYS A 132 -7.46 16.22 1.95
N GLN A 133 -8.69 16.17 1.50
CA GLN A 133 -9.39 17.39 0.99
C GLN A 133 -9.47 18.51 2.03
N THR A 134 -9.39 18.17 3.32
CA THR A 134 -9.43 19.12 4.44
C THR A 134 -8.07 19.67 4.86
N PHE A 135 -6.97 19.05 4.39
CA PHE A 135 -5.59 19.44 4.72
C PHE A 135 -4.88 20.18 3.57
N SER A 136 -5.43 20.17 2.34
CA SER A 136 -4.81 20.81 1.19
C SER A 136 -5.02 22.34 1.20
N ILE A 137 -4.12 23.07 0.54
CA ILE A 137 -4.20 24.53 0.38
C ILE A 137 -5.48 24.92 -0.38
N ALA A 138 -5.97 24.07 -1.28
CA ALA A 138 -7.20 24.27 -2.04
C ALA A 138 -8.49 23.93 -1.27
N GLY A 139 -8.40 23.24 -0.13
CA GLY A 139 -9.52 22.89 0.74
C GLY A 139 -9.79 23.98 1.79
N LYS A 140 -10.93 23.87 2.48
CA LYS A 140 -11.33 24.80 3.56
C LYS A 140 -10.50 24.67 4.84
N ARG A 141 -9.43 23.87 4.87
CA ARG A 141 -8.57 23.59 6.03
C ARG A 141 -9.33 23.19 7.29
N ALA A 142 -10.44 22.45 7.14
CA ALA A 142 -11.24 21.98 8.28
C ALA A 142 -10.51 20.93 9.13
N GLY A 143 -9.43 20.33 8.58
CA GLY A 143 -8.59 19.37 9.28
C GLY A 143 -9.33 18.10 9.68
N LEU A 144 -9.01 17.57 10.87
CA LEU A 144 -9.65 16.36 11.44
C LEU A 144 -11.09 16.55 11.88
N ASN A 145 -11.64 17.77 11.82
CA ASN A 145 -13.03 18.06 12.22
C ASN A 145 -14.05 17.78 11.09
N ASP A 146 -13.59 17.55 9.88
CA ASP A 146 -14.42 17.13 8.75
C ASP A 146 -14.42 15.59 8.69
N GLU A 147 -15.58 14.98 8.38
CA GLU A 147 -15.69 13.51 8.23
C GLU A 147 -14.64 12.95 7.28
N ARG A 148 -14.28 13.68 6.21
CA ARG A 148 -13.24 13.33 5.27
C ARG A 148 -11.84 13.41 5.88
N GLY A 149 -11.62 14.25 6.89
CA GLY A 149 -10.39 14.33 7.69
C GLY A 149 -10.22 13.16 8.64
N GLN A 150 -11.31 12.42 8.91
CA GLN A 150 -11.32 11.24 9.79
C GLN A 150 -11.19 9.91 9.04
N LEU A 151 -11.05 9.92 7.71
CA LEU A 151 -10.94 8.68 6.92
C LEU A 151 -9.69 7.85 7.25
N TYR A 152 -8.67 8.44 7.88
CA TYR A 152 -7.56 7.65 8.46
C TYR A 152 -8.04 6.65 9.54
N LEU A 153 -9.15 6.95 10.23
CA LEU A 153 -9.76 6.03 11.20
C LEU A 153 -10.34 4.79 10.51
N GLN A 154 -10.82 4.94 9.27
CA GLN A 154 -11.26 3.79 8.51
C GLN A 154 -10.08 2.90 8.12
N MET A 155 -8.96 3.50 7.65
CA MET A 155 -7.73 2.73 7.45
C MET A 155 -7.27 2.05 8.76
N SER A 156 -7.35 2.76 9.89
CA SER A 156 -7.03 2.22 11.21
C SER A 156 -7.93 1.03 11.57
N ARG A 157 -9.22 1.08 11.24
CA ARG A 157 -10.17 -0.03 11.46
C ARG A 157 -9.74 -1.31 10.72
N PHE A 158 -9.33 -1.18 9.46
CA PHE A 158 -8.78 -2.30 8.70
C PHE A 158 -7.46 -2.80 9.29
N ILE A 159 -6.56 -1.90 9.69
CA ILE A 159 -5.29 -2.26 10.33
C ILE A 159 -5.53 -3.00 11.65
N GLN A 160 -6.48 -2.56 12.48
CA GLN A 160 -6.82 -3.22 13.73
C GLN A 160 -7.46 -4.59 13.53
N HIS A 161 -8.27 -4.76 12.47
CA HIS A 161 -8.90 -6.03 12.17
C HIS A 161 -7.89 -7.04 11.60
N TYR A 162 -7.18 -6.68 10.55
CA TYR A 162 -6.28 -7.62 9.84
C TYR A 162 -4.91 -7.78 10.50
N GLN A 163 -4.50 -6.88 11.37
CA GLN A 163 -3.18 -6.89 12.03
C GLN A 163 -2.02 -7.12 11.04
N PRO A 164 -1.91 -6.32 9.94
CA PRO A 164 -0.86 -6.50 8.95
C PRO A 164 0.53 -6.36 9.58
N LYS A 165 1.54 -6.96 8.97
CA LYS A 165 2.94 -6.79 9.39
C LYS A 165 3.40 -5.36 9.18
N VAL A 166 2.97 -4.76 8.06
CA VAL A 166 3.34 -3.41 7.64
C VAL A 166 2.11 -2.70 7.07
N PHE A 167 2.03 -1.40 7.28
CA PHE A 167 1.16 -0.56 6.46
C PHE A 167 1.95 0.61 5.86
N VAL A 168 1.51 1.08 4.69
CA VAL A 168 2.04 2.28 4.03
C VAL A 168 0.87 3.21 3.75
N ALA A 169 0.95 4.42 4.28
CA ALA A 169 -0.06 5.46 4.05
C ALA A 169 0.55 6.66 3.33
N GLU A 170 -0.18 7.20 2.35
CA GLU A 170 0.22 8.39 1.60
C GLU A 170 -0.70 9.55 1.95
N ASN A 171 -0.12 10.75 2.03
CA ASN A 171 -0.90 11.96 2.14
C ASN A 171 -0.16 13.17 1.56
N VAL A 172 -0.85 14.31 1.41
CA VAL A 172 -0.26 15.56 0.93
C VAL A 172 0.65 16.17 2.01
N ASP A 173 1.69 16.92 1.59
CA ASP A 173 2.63 17.60 2.49
C ASP A 173 1.94 18.57 3.48
N GLY A 174 0.78 19.12 3.10
CA GLY A 174 -0.01 20.01 3.96
C GLY A 174 -0.42 19.44 5.32
N ILE A 175 -0.51 18.12 5.45
CA ILE A 175 -0.89 17.45 6.70
C ILE A 175 0.06 17.77 7.88
N ARG A 176 1.32 18.04 7.58
CA ARG A 176 2.35 18.40 8.58
C ARG A 176 2.13 19.78 9.22
N ASN A 177 1.43 20.66 8.52
CA ASN A 177 1.24 22.06 8.94
C ASN A 177 -0.20 22.36 9.36
N THR A 178 -1.13 21.43 9.14
CA THR A 178 -2.53 21.61 9.54
C THR A 178 -2.68 21.32 11.01
N ARG A 179 -3.04 22.34 11.79
CA ARG A 179 -3.31 22.21 13.22
C ARG A 179 -4.79 21.91 13.47
N ASN A 180 -5.05 21.08 14.46
CA ASN A 180 -6.39 20.85 14.93
C ASN A 180 -6.75 21.89 16.01
N ASN A 181 -7.50 22.92 15.64
CA ASN A 181 -7.83 24.03 16.52
C ASN A 181 -8.94 23.70 17.56
N ASN A 182 -9.52 22.51 17.51
CA ASN A 182 -10.69 22.17 18.35
C ASN A 182 -10.41 21.23 19.53
N LEU A 183 -9.19 20.73 19.67
CA LEU A 183 -8.79 20.02 20.88
C LEU A 183 -8.24 21.06 21.88
N GLU A 184 -9.01 21.35 22.91
CA GLU A 184 -8.58 22.21 24.02
C GLU A 184 -7.22 21.68 24.53
N ASN A 185 -6.17 22.48 24.37
CA ASN A 185 -4.79 22.24 24.81
C ASN A 185 -3.88 21.33 23.96
N VAL A 186 -4.21 20.93 22.72
CA VAL A 186 -3.29 20.16 21.89
C VAL A 186 -2.83 21.00 20.70
N ASN A 187 -1.61 21.51 20.77
CA ASN A 187 -0.96 22.28 19.68
C ASN A 187 -0.37 21.33 18.62
N ALA A 188 -0.95 20.12 18.48
CA ALA A 188 -0.44 19.08 17.60
C ALA A 188 -0.96 19.25 16.16
N THR A 189 -0.11 18.89 15.20
CA THR A 189 -0.48 18.81 13.78
C THR A 189 -1.35 17.58 13.52
N ALA A 190 -2.08 17.58 12.41
CA ALA A 190 -2.86 16.41 12.01
C ALA A 190 -1.97 15.16 11.81
N LEU A 191 -0.76 15.34 11.27
CA LEU A 191 0.20 14.23 11.15
C LEU A 191 0.59 13.65 12.49
N GLU A 192 0.91 14.48 13.50
CA GLU A 192 1.27 14.02 14.84
C GLU A 192 0.12 13.24 15.50
N ILE A 193 -1.12 13.70 15.34
CA ILE A 193 -2.31 13.00 15.86
C ILE A 193 -2.46 11.62 15.21
N ILE A 194 -2.33 11.56 13.88
CA ILE A 194 -2.46 10.31 13.11
C ILE A 194 -1.35 9.33 13.48
N MET A 195 -0.10 9.80 13.58
CA MET A 195 1.03 8.97 13.98
C MET A 195 0.87 8.43 15.39
N ASN A 196 0.45 9.27 16.34
CA ASN A 196 0.18 8.84 17.72
C ASN A 196 -0.91 7.78 17.76
N HIS A 197 -1.99 7.97 17.01
CA HIS A 197 -3.06 6.97 16.92
C HIS A 197 -2.55 5.62 16.41
N PHE A 198 -1.74 5.60 15.36
CA PHE A 198 -1.16 4.35 14.84
C PHE A 198 -0.15 3.71 15.82
N ASN A 199 0.58 4.52 16.60
CA ASN A 199 1.43 4.01 17.68
C ASN A 199 0.59 3.38 18.80
N GLU A 200 -0.52 4.01 19.19
CA GLU A 200 -1.43 3.51 20.24
C GLU A 200 -2.06 2.16 19.87
N ILE A 201 -2.36 1.93 18.58
CA ILE A 201 -2.87 0.64 18.10
C ILE A 201 -1.76 -0.39 17.88
N GLY A 202 -0.51 -0.10 18.28
CA GLY A 202 0.58 -1.06 18.38
C GLY A 202 1.47 -1.17 17.15
N TYR A 203 1.70 -0.07 16.45
CA TYR A 203 2.67 0.01 15.36
C TYR A 203 3.80 0.98 15.70
N ASN A 204 5.02 0.67 15.26
CA ASN A 204 6.13 1.62 15.23
C ASN A 204 6.01 2.42 13.94
N VAL A 205 5.76 3.73 14.05
CA VAL A 205 5.41 4.56 12.91
C VAL A 205 6.49 5.61 12.63
N GLN A 206 6.90 5.70 11.38
CA GLN A 206 7.79 6.75 10.88
C GLN A 206 7.20 7.38 9.63
N TYR A 207 7.64 8.59 9.29
CA TYR A 207 7.27 9.22 8.03
C TYR A 207 8.47 9.93 7.39
N ASN A 208 8.39 10.10 6.08
CA ASN A 208 9.26 10.98 5.32
C ASN A 208 8.45 11.76 4.29
N VAL A 209 8.99 12.91 3.84
CA VAL A 209 8.43 13.68 2.74
C VAL A 209 9.25 13.40 1.51
N LEU A 210 8.63 12.81 0.51
CA LEU A 210 9.28 12.49 -0.76
C LEU A 210 8.74 13.40 -1.85
N ASP A 211 9.62 13.93 -2.70
CA ASP A 211 9.21 14.64 -3.93
C ASP A 211 9.43 13.71 -5.12
N ALA A 212 8.40 13.46 -5.90
CA ALA A 212 8.48 12.58 -7.07
C ALA A 212 9.58 13.02 -8.07
N ALA A 213 9.86 14.32 -8.16
CA ALA A 213 10.95 14.85 -8.99
C ALA A 213 12.32 14.32 -8.58
N ASP A 214 12.55 14.10 -7.28
CA ASP A 214 13.81 13.58 -6.75
C ASP A 214 14.06 12.11 -7.15
N TYR A 215 13.03 11.43 -7.65
CA TYR A 215 13.06 10.03 -8.08
C TYR A 215 12.86 9.85 -9.60
N GLY A 216 13.01 10.93 -10.36
CA GLY A 216 13.02 10.89 -11.83
C GLY A 216 11.64 11.03 -12.49
N VAL A 217 10.60 11.36 -11.74
CA VAL A 217 9.30 11.76 -12.31
C VAL A 217 9.40 13.22 -12.76
N PRO A 218 8.99 13.60 -13.99
CA PRO A 218 9.07 14.98 -14.48
C PRO A 218 7.94 15.87 -13.89
N GLN A 219 7.72 15.76 -12.58
CA GLN A 219 6.72 16.51 -11.82
C GLN A 219 7.17 16.69 -10.38
N SER A 220 7.20 17.92 -9.88
CA SER A 220 7.30 18.15 -8.44
C SER A 220 5.98 17.79 -7.78
N ARG A 221 6.00 16.73 -6.99
CA ARG A 221 4.85 16.18 -6.25
C ARG A 221 5.31 15.69 -4.88
N ARG A 222 5.23 16.57 -3.90
CA ARG A 222 5.62 16.25 -2.52
C ARG A 222 4.52 15.50 -1.80
N ARG A 223 4.88 14.38 -1.17
CA ARG A 223 3.97 13.53 -0.42
C ARG A 223 4.59 13.09 0.89
N VAL A 224 3.77 13.07 1.93
CA VAL A 224 4.11 12.41 3.19
C VAL A 224 3.85 10.92 3.00
N ILE A 225 4.88 10.12 3.17
CA ILE A 225 4.78 8.66 3.19
C ILE A 225 4.97 8.21 4.64
N ILE A 226 3.93 7.61 5.21
CA ILE A 226 3.90 7.08 6.55
C ILE A 226 4.03 5.57 6.46
N VAL A 227 4.99 5.00 7.16
CA VAL A 227 5.17 3.55 7.25
C VAL A 227 5.03 3.13 8.69
N GLY A 228 4.19 2.15 8.94
CA GLY A 228 4.03 1.53 10.24
C GLY A 228 4.39 0.06 10.20
N VAL A 229 5.24 -0.36 11.13
CA VAL A 229 5.62 -1.77 11.32
C VAL A 229 5.05 -2.25 12.64
N ARG A 230 4.39 -3.41 12.63
CA ARG A 230 3.76 -3.97 13.84
C ARG A 230 4.80 -4.20 14.94
N SER A 231 4.53 -3.69 16.13
CA SER A 231 5.52 -3.53 17.21
C SER A 231 6.05 -4.86 17.78
N ASP A 232 5.32 -5.97 17.60
CA ASP A 232 5.75 -7.30 18.01
C ASP A 232 6.80 -7.93 17.10
N LEU A 233 6.97 -7.39 15.87
CA LEU A 233 7.97 -7.86 14.92
C LEU A 233 9.37 -7.31 15.18
N GLY A 234 9.48 -6.28 16.03
CA GLY A 234 10.77 -5.71 16.47
C GLY A 234 10.60 -4.27 16.97
N ARG A 235 11.25 -3.95 18.09
CA ARG A 235 11.10 -2.63 18.75
C ARG A 235 11.89 -1.51 18.07
N ASN A 236 12.90 -1.83 17.25
CA ASN A 236 13.81 -0.85 16.65
C ASN A 236 14.04 -1.17 15.16
N ILE A 237 12.95 -1.39 14.43
CA ILE A 237 13.07 -1.52 12.97
C ILE A 237 13.33 -0.11 12.44
N ASP A 238 14.52 0.11 11.91
CA ASP A 238 14.85 1.32 11.16
C ASP A 238 14.18 1.24 9.79
N ILE A 239 13.18 2.11 9.58
CA ILE A 239 12.47 2.19 8.31
C ILE A 239 13.31 3.02 7.35
N SER A 240 13.98 2.35 6.44
CA SER A 240 14.78 3.00 5.42
C SER A 240 13.91 3.50 4.26
N TYR A 241 13.91 4.80 4.04
CA TYR A 241 13.32 5.41 2.85
C TYR A 241 14.35 5.44 1.72
N PRO A 242 13.91 5.30 0.44
CA PRO A 242 14.83 5.32 -0.69
C PRO A 242 15.57 6.67 -0.77
N SER A 243 16.86 6.60 -1.10
CA SER A 243 17.63 7.82 -1.35
C SER A 243 17.23 8.47 -2.68
N PRO A 244 17.17 9.82 -2.75
CA PRO A 244 16.91 10.52 -4.00
C PRO A 244 17.90 10.16 -5.10
N THR A 245 17.40 9.87 -6.30
CA THR A 245 18.20 9.49 -7.46
C THR A 245 18.41 10.66 -8.44
N HIS A 246 17.53 11.66 -8.40
CA HIS A 246 17.50 12.79 -9.35
C HIS A 246 17.47 14.16 -8.68
N ALA A 247 17.78 14.28 -7.39
CA ALA A 247 17.73 15.56 -6.66
C ALA A 247 18.62 16.67 -7.26
N THR A 248 19.74 16.30 -7.86
CA THR A 248 20.66 17.25 -8.52
C THR A 248 20.40 17.44 -10.01
N THR A 249 19.71 16.50 -10.64
CA THR A 249 19.40 16.48 -12.07
C THR A 249 17.96 16.03 -12.29
N PRO A 250 16.97 16.84 -11.88
CA PRO A 250 15.57 16.49 -12.04
C PRO A 250 15.21 16.42 -13.53
N ARG A 251 14.33 15.47 -13.88
CA ARG A 251 13.77 15.38 -15.22
C ARG A 251 12.78 16.52 -15.47
N THR A 252 12.78 17.02 -16.69
CA THR A 252 11.86 18.06 -17.14
C THR A 252 10.60 17.45 -17.75
N ALA A 253 9.56 18.25 -17.94
CA ALA A 253 8.38 17.81 -18.70
C ALA A 253 8.74 17.40 -20.14
N PHE A 254 9.78 18.02 -20.72
CA PHE A 254 10.28 17.65 -22.03
C PHE A 254 10.84 16.21 -22.06
N ASP A 255 11.61 15.82 -21.05
CA ASP A 255 12.14 14.46 -20.92
C ASP A 255 11.00 13.43 -20.82
N GLY A 256 9.89 13.80 -20.16
CA GLY A 256 8.70 12.96 -20.02
C GLY A 256 7.83 12.87 -21.27
N LEU A 257 8.02 13.76 -22.25
CA LEU A 257 7.24 13.86 -23.47
C LEU A 257 8.09 13.63 -24.74
N GLU A 258 9.35 13.23 -24.59
CA GLU A 258 10.29 13.12 -25.71
C GLU A 258 9.81 12.17 -26.81
N ASP A 259 9.24 11.05 -26.45
CA ASP A 259 8.66 10.07 -27.38
C ASP A 259 7.48 10.66 -28.16
N ILE A 260 6.57 11.35 -27.46
CA ILE A 260 5.41 12.02 -28.05
C ILE A 260 5.88 13.19 -28.93
N TRP A 261 6.88 13.94 -28.49
CA TRP A 261 7.43 15.09 -29.22
C TRP A 261 8.09 14.65 -30.53
N ASN A 262 8.80 13.54 -30.52
CA ASN A 262 9.39 12.96 -31.72
C ASN A 262 8.31 12.47 -32.71
N LEU A 263 7.23 11.87 -32.21
CA LEU A 263 6.06 11.48 -33.02
C LEU A 263 5.31 12.69 -33.57
N PHE A 264 5.21 13.78 -32.79
CA PHE A 264 4.61 15.03 -33.22
C PHE A 264 5.32 15.63 -34.42
N ASN A 265 6.66 15.72 -34.37
CA ASN A 265 7.48 16.26 -35.45
C ASN A 265 7.41 15.43 -36.73
N THR A 266 6.99 14.16 -36.67
CA THR A 266 6.82 13.26 -37.80
C THR A 266 5.37 13.07 -38.22
N ASN A 267 4.39 13.79 -37.61
CA ASN A 267 2.95 13.62 -37.81
C ASN A 267 2.44 12.17 -37.55
N GLN A 268 3.11 11.41 -36.70
CA GLN A 268 2.83 9.99 -36.46
C GLN A 268 2.12 9.73 -35.12
N ILE A 269 1.60 10.77 -34.43
CA ILE A 269 0.86 10.56 -33.18
C ILE A 269 -0.48 9.88 -33.50
N PRO A 270 -0.73 8.67 -33.01
CA PRO A 270 -1.99 7.96 -33.24
C PRO A 270 -3.16 8.73 -32.60
N ASN A 271 -4.28 8.82 -33.31
CA ASN A 271 -5.53 9.40 -32.80
C ASN A 271 -5.48 10.89 -32.43
N HIS A 272 -4.50 11.65 -32.87
CA HIS A 272 -4.42 13.09 -32.66
C HIS A 272 -4.80 13.83 -33.93
N ASN A 273 -5.93 14.54 -33.90
CA ASN A 273 -6.36 15.37 -35.01
C ASN A 273 -6.08 16.85 -34.69
N TRP A 274 -5.06 17.42 -35.30
CA TRP A 274 -4.59 18.78 -35.08
C TRP A 274 -5.41 19.86 -35.82
N ASN A 275 -6.47 19.45 -36.53
CA ASN A 275 -7.26 20.32 -37.39
C ASN A 275 -8.58 20.80 -36.75
N ASN A 276 -8.69 20.79 -35.40
CA ASN A 276 -9.82 21.36 -34.69
C ASN A 276 -9.35 22.39 -33.67
#